data_9048881ef818dd17e327ebef54811450
#
_entry.id   9048881ef818dd17e327ebef54811450
#
_cell.length_a   1.000
_cell.length_b   1.000
_cell.length_c   1.000
_cell.angle_alpha   90.00
_cell.angle_beta   90.00
_cell.angle_gamma   90.00
#
_symmetry.space_group_name_H-M   'P 1'
#
loop_
_entity.id
_entity.type
_entity.pdbx_description
1 polymer ?
#
loop_
_entity_poly.entity_id
_entity_poly.type
_entity_poly.pdbx_seq_one_letter_code
_entity_poly.pdbx_strand_id
1 'polypeptide(L)'
;KVYYDPNLGRQVAIYIPAEDVIVPYGASNIEQAERVTHVMRKTKNDLVKLQAAGFYLDTDLGDPEPYHSDIEEKKAEEGGFSLTDDDRYCLYEIHADLIIDGLGEEAGDGLEIALPYVVTIERGTNTILSIRRNWNPDDELTLKRQHFVHYVYVPGFGFYGLGLIHIIGGYAKAGTSLIRQLVDAGTLSNLPGGLKSRGLRVKGDDTPIGPGEFRDVDVPSGSIRDNILPLPYKEPSQTLLALLNKITEEGRRLGAISDMNISDMSANAPVGTT
;
A
#
# COMPACT_ATOMS: atom_id res chain seq x y z
N LYS A 1 -9.22 -8.68 -11.57
CA LYS A 1 -9.27 -9.72 -12.60
C LYS A 1 -10.56 -10.53 -12.49
N VAL A 2 -11.14 -10.88 -13.62
CA VAL A 2 -12.31 -11.79 -13.70
C VAL A 2 -11.85 -13.10 -14.33
N TYR A 3 -12.17 -14.21 -13.70
CA TYR A 3 -11.87 -15.54 -14.21
C TYR A 3 -13.04 -16.49 -13.93
N TYR A 4 -13.10 -17.58 -14.68
CA TYR A 4 -14.08 -18.64 -14.44
C TYR A 4 -13.50 -19.62 -13.41
N ASP A 5 -14.20 -19.78 -12.29
CA ASP A 5 -13.84 -20.77 -11.27
C ASP A 5 -14.60 -22.07 -11.54
N PRO A 6 -13.90 -23.14 -11.94
CA PRO A 6 -14.52 -24.41 -12.24
C PRO A 6 -15.17 -25.09 -11.02
N ASN A 7 -14.69 -24.80 -9.82
CA ASN A 7 -15.24 -25.35 -8.58
C ASN A 7 -16.60 -24.72 -8.24
N LEU A 8 -16.74 -23.42 -8.53
CA LEU A 8 -17.96 -22.67 -8.29
C LEU A 8 -18.89 -22.62 -9.51
N GLY A 9 -18.42 -23.07 -10.69
CA GLY A 9 -19.16 -23.07 -11.94
C GLY A 9 -19.60 -21.67 -12.43
N ARG A 10 -18.90 -20.60 -11.98
CA ARG A 10 -19.24 -19.21 -12.30
C ARG A 10 -18.02 -18.33 -12.46
N GLN A 11 -18.23 -17.15 -13.02
CA GLN A 11 -17.23 -16.10 -13.05
C GLN A 11 -17.05 -15.50 -11.65
N VAL A 12 -15.80 -15.31 -11.25
CA VAL A 12 -15.40 -14.72 -9.98
C VAL A 12 -14.46 -13.56 -10.25
N ALA A 13 -14.67 -12.46 -9.52
CA ALA A 13 -13.77 -11.31 -9.54
C ALA A 13 -12.79 -11.42 -8.38
N ILE A 14 -11.50 -11.25 -8.66
CA ILE A 14 -10.45 -11.14 -7.64
C ILE A 14 -9.77 -9.78 -7.72
N TYR A 15 -9.45 -9.23 -6.56
CA TYR A 15 -8.58 -8.06 -6.46
C TYR A 15 -7.13 -8.48 -6.66
N ILE A 16 -6.42 -7.73 -7.50
CA ILE A 16 -4.98 -7.90 -7.71
C ILE A 16 -4.32 -6.58 -7.37
N PRO A 17 -3.37 -6.56 -6.43
CA PRO A 17 -2.57 -5.38 -6.14
C PRO A 17 -1.78 -4.95 -7.39
N ALA A 18 -1.49 -3.66 -7.50
CA ALA A 18 -0.72 -3.13 -8.64
C ALA A 18 0.69 -3.74 -8.74
N GLU A 19 1.27 -4.15 -7.62
CA GLU A 19 2.59 -4.80 -7.52
C GLU A 19 2.64 -6.20 -8.14
N ASP A 20 1.49 -6.89 -8.20
CA ASP A 20 1.36 -8.22 -8.79
C ASP A 20 0.95 -8.18 -10.28
N VAL A 21 0.90 -6.99 -10.88
CA VAL A 21 0.60 -6.81 -12.31
C VAL A 21 1.77 -6.15 -13.00
N ILE A 22 2.36 -6.85 -13.96
CA ILE A 22 3.49 -6.34 -14.74
C ILE A 22 3.01 -6.08 -16.17
N VAL A 23 3.23 -4.85 -16.64
CA VAL A 23 2.93 -4.40 -18.00
C VAL A 23 4.17 -3.80 -18.65
N PRO A 24 4.24 -3.72 -19.98
CA PRO A 24 5.32 -3.01 -20.67
C PRO A 24 5.39 -1.54 -20.25
N TYR A 25 6.58 -0.97 -20.21
CA TYR A 25 6.81 0.41 -19.75
C TYR A 25 5.99 1.46 -20.55
N GLY A 26 5.80 1.23 -21.83
CA GLY A 26 5.01 2.12 -22.70
C GLY A 26 3.49 1.96 -22.62
N ALA A 27 2.98 1.01 -21.84
CA ALA A 27 1.54 0.80 -21.73
C ALA A 27 0.87 1.94 -20.96
N SER A 28 -0.17 2.53 -21.53
CA SER A 28 -0.99 3.55 -20.88
C SER A 28 -2.24 2.99 -20.22
N ASN A 29 -2.76 1.89 -20.74
CA ASN A 29 -3.92 1.18 -20.18
C ASN A 29 -3.77 -0.34 -20.40
N ILE A 30 -4.63 -1.12 -19.72
CA ILE A 30 -4.56 -2.58 -19.74
C ILE A 30 -5.09 -3.18 -21.05
N GLU A 31 -5.97 -2.47 -21.73
CA GLU A 31 -6.64 -2.94 -22.96
C GLU A 31 -5.67 -2.90 -24.15
N GLN A 32 -4.81 -1.88 -24.20
CA GLN A 32 -3.83 -1.65 -25.26
C GLN A 32 -2.46 -2.24 -24.94
N ALA A 33 -2.29 -2.79 -23.72
CA ALA A 33 -1.03 -3.40 -23.34
C ALA A 33 -0.76 -4.66 -24.18
N GLU A 34 0.38 -4.72 -24.84
CA GLU A 34 0.84 -5.88 -25.63
C GLU A 34 0.94 -7.14 -24.75
N ARG A 35 1.33 -6.95 -23.51
CA ARG A 35 1.47 -8.02 -22.51
C ARG A 35 0.96 -7.56 -21.16
N VAL A 36 0.19 -8.43 -20.51
CA VAL A 36 -0.21 -8.27 -19.10
C VAL A 36 0.21 -9.53 -18.37
N THR A 37 1.07 -9.38 -17.37
CA THR A 37 1.53 -10.50 -16.55
C THR A 37 0.97 -10.35 -15.13
N HIS A 38 0.29 -11.38 -14.65
CA HIS A 38 -0.19 -11.50 -13.29
C HIS A 38 0.73 -12.43 -12.50
N VAL A 39 1.32 -11.89 -11.45
CA VAL A 39 2.17 -12.65 -10.51
C VAL A 39 1.27 -13.33 -9.50
N MET A 40 1.35 -14.64 -9.39
CA MET A 40 0.54 -15.44 -8.48
C MET A 40 1.43 -16.27 -7.56
N ARG A 41 1.03 -16.41 -6.30
CA ARG A 41 1.66 -17.33 -5.36
C ARG A 41 0.70 -18.48 -5.07
N LYS A 42 1.14 -19.71 -5.28
CA LYS A 42 0.36 -20.93 -5.11
C LYS A 42 1.05 -21.92 -4.18
N THR A 43 0.26 -22.53 -3.29
CA THR A 43 0.79 -23.62 -2.47
C THR A 43 0.98 -24.91 -3.31
N LYS A 44 1.84 -25.82 -2.87
CA LYS A 44 2.02 -27.12 -3.53
C LYS A 44 0.70 -27.86 -3.70
N ASN A 45 -0.16 -27.82 -2.67
CA ASN A 45 -1.48 -28.48 -2.73
C ASN A 45 -2.40 -27.88 -3.81
N ASP A 46 -2.37 -26.54 -3.99
CA ASP A 46 -3.17 -25.89 -5.02
C ASP A 46 -2.68 -26.26 -6.42
N LEU A 47 -1.37 -26.37 -6.61
CA LEU A 47 -0.78 -26.79 -7.87
C LEU A 47 -1.17 -28.23 -8.21
N VAL A 48 -1.00 -29.17 -7.28
CA VAL A 48 -1.37 -30.58 -7.48
C VAL A 48 -2.87 -30.72 -7.81
N LYS A 49 -3.73 -29.96 -7.16
CA LYS A 49 -5.18 -29.95 -7.51
C LYS A 49 -5.41 -29.49 -8.95
N LEU A 50 -4.71 -28.45 -9.39
CA LEU A 50 -4.85 -27.91 -10.75
C LEU A 50 -4.23 -28.84 -11.80
N GLN A 51 -3.15 -29.57 -11.47
CA GLN A 51 -2.58 -30.62 -12.28
C GLN A 51 -3.53 -31.82 -12.39
N ALA A 52 -4.08 -32.29 -11.28
CA ALA A 52 -5.06 -33.39 -11.26
C ALA A 52 -6.36 -33.05 -12.03
N ALA A 53 -6.75 -31.76 -12.03
CA ALA A 53 -7.89 -31.28 -12.82
C ALA A 53 -7.56 -31.10 -14.32
N GLY A 54 -6.32 -31.35 -14.76
CA GLY A 54 -5.88 -31.16 -16.14
C GLY A 54 -5.76 -29.69 -16.57
N PHE A 55 -5.73 -28.77 -15.60
CA PHE A 55 -5.61 -27.34 -15.87
C PHE A 55 -4.14 -26.93 -16.07
N TYR A 56 -3.24 -27.57 -15.34
CA TYR A 56 -1.78 -27.46 -15.50
C TYR A 56 -1.22 -28.81 -15.95
N LEU A 57 -0.08 -28.75 -16.64
CA LEU A 57 0.67 -29.93 -17.01
C LEU A 57 1.15 -30.65 -15.73
N ASP A 58 1.07 -31.97 -15.74
CA ASP A 58 1.57 -32.83 -14.67
C ASP A 58 3.10 -32.92 -14.77
N THR A 59 3.77 -32.01 -14.10
CA THR A 59 5.23 -31.88 -14.08
C THR A 59 5.68 -31.70 -12.64
N ASP A 60 6.77 -32.37 -12.28
CA ASP A 60 7.40 -32.15 -10.97
C ASP A 60 8.20 -30.83 -11.00
N LEU A 61 7.83 -29.93 -10.11
CA LEU A 61 8.45 -28.60 -9.98
C LEU A 61 9.54 -28.54 -8.89
N GLY A 62 9.78 -29.66 -8.19
CA GLY A 62 10.69 -29.68 -7.05
C GLY A 62 10.16 -28.89 -5.85
N ASP A 63 11.05 -28.28 -5.10
CA ASP A 63 10.69 -27.44 -3.97
C ASP A 63 10.55 -25.96 -4.42
N PRO A 64 9.64 -25.19 -3.81
CA PRO A 64 9.46 -23.80 -4.17
C PRO A 64 10.68 -22.95 -3.83
N GLU A 65 11.07 -22.07 -4.74
CA GLU A 65 12.09 -21.04 -4.44
C GLU A 65 11.44 -19.84 -3.75
N PRO A 66 11.88 -19.46 -2.54
CA PRO A 66 11.41 -18.25 -1.87
C PRO A 66 11.62 -17.03 -2.76
N TYR A 67 10.59 -16.21 -2.88
CA TYR A 67 10.67 -14.99 -3.66
C TYR A 67 9.93 -13.84 -2.96
N HIS A 68 10.70 -12.81 -2.67
CA HIS A 68 10.18 -11.53 -2.21
C HIS A 68 10.49 -10.46 -3.26
N SER A 69 9.53 -9.62 -3.53
CA SER A 69 9.77 -8.47 -4.39
C SER A 69 10.46 -7.36 -3.59
N ASP A 70 11.23 -6.49 -4.25
CA ASP A 70 11.86 -5.31 -3.63
C ASP A 70 10.84 -4.43 -2.88
N ILE A 71 9.58 -4.44 -3.30
CA ILE A 71 8.48 -3.71 -2.67
C ILE A 71 8.08 -4.37 -1.36
N GLU A 72 7.99 -5.71 -1.32
CA GLU A 72 7.68 -6.46 -0.09
C GLU A 72 8.80 -6.30 0.94
N GLU A 73 10.05 -6.37 0.51
CA GLU A 73 11.20 -6.13 1.38
C GLU A 73 11.17 -4.74 2.01
N LYS A 74 10.95 -3.69 1.21
CA LYS A 74 10.82 -2.32 1.72
C LYS A 74 9.62 -2.14 2.65
N LYS A 75 8.48 -2.74 2.34
CA LYS A 75 7.30 -2.70 3.21
C LYS A 75 7.56 -3.36 4.56
N ALA A 76 8.26 -4.49 4.56
CA ALA A 76 8.63 -5.20 5.79
C ALA A 76 9.63 -4.38 6.62
N GLU A 77 10.65 -3.80 5.98
CA GLU A 77 11.64 -2.94 6.62
C GLU A 77 10.97 -1.71 7.27
N GLU A 78 10.12 -0.98 6.54
CA GLU A 78 9.40 0.18 7.05
C GLU A 78 8.37 -0.19 8.13
N GLY A 79 7.77 -1.37 8.05
CA GLY A 79 6.83 -1.91 9.04
C GLY A 79 7.51 -2.52 10.26
N GLY A 80 8.83 -2.70 10.24
CA GLY A 80 9.59 -3.37 11.31
C GLY A 80 9.32 -4.87 11.41
N PHE A 81 8.90 -5.51 10.31
CA PHE A 81 8.65 -6.94 10.23
C PHE A 81 9.82 -7.64 9.54
N SER A 82 10.10 -8.89 9.94
CA SER A 82 10.99 -9.78 9.19
C SER A 82 10.17 -10.56 8.19
N LEU A 83 10.61 -10.57 6.93
CA LEU A 83 10.05 -11.48 5.94
C LEU A 83 10.42 -12.91 6.31
N THR A 84 9.46 -13.80 6.19
CA THR A 84 9.66 -15.25 6.37
C THR A 84 9.56 -15.88 4.99
N ASP A 85 10.42 -16.82 4.70
CA ASP A 85 10.34 -17.61 3.49
C ASP A 85 8.97 -18.29 3.41
N ASP A 86 8.32 -18.13 2.26
CA ASP A 86 7.00 -18.69 1.99
C ASP A 86 7.17 -19.91 1.08
N ASP A 87 6.69 -21.06 1.53
CA ASP A 87 6.70 -22.33 0.77
C ASP A 87 5.71 -22.31 -0.39
N ARG A 88 5.61 -21.18 -1.11
CA ARG A 88 4.74 -21.02 -2.27
C ARG A 88 5.53 -20.89 -3.55
N TYR A 89 5.01 -21.51 -4.59
CA TYR A 89 5.50 -21.33 -5.94
C TYR A 89 5.08 -19.98 -6.50
N CYS A 90 6.00 -19.27 -7.13
CA CYS A 90 5.73 -18.02 -7.83
C CYS A 90 5.42 -18.32 -9.29
N LEU A 91 4.21 -18.01 -9.73
CA LEU A 91 3.74 -18.23 -11.09
C LEU A 91 3.54 -16.91 -11.83
N TYR A 92 3.94 -16.88 -13.09
CA TYR A 92 3.63 -15.80 -14.02
C TYR A 92 2.54 -16.27 -14.98
N GLU A 93 1.35 -15.66 -14.87
CA GLU A 93 0.30 -15.82 -15.87
C GLU A 93 0.39 -14.67 -16.86
N ILE A 94 0.85 -14.97 -18.05
CA ILE A 94 1.20 -14.02 -19.10
C ILE A 94 0.08 -14.02 -20.14
N HIS A 95 -0.56 -12.87 -20.33
CA HIS A 95 -1.52 -12.63 -21.41
C HIS A 95 -0.82 -11.81 -22.48
N ALA A 96 -0.58 -12.41 -23.64
CA ALA A 96 0.14 -11.76 -24.75
C ALA A 96 -0.27 -12.39 -26.08
N ASP A 97 -0.01 -11.65 -27.16
CA ASP A 97 -0.13 -12.16 -28.51
C ASP A 97 1.20 -12.86 -28.86
N LEU A 98 1.13 -14.14 -29.18
CA LEU A 98 2.29 -15.02 -29.41
C LEU A 98 2.14 -15.79 -30.73
N ILE A 99 3.26 -16.01 -31.38
CA ILE A 99 3.38 -16.96 -32.47
C ILE A 99 3.87 -18.27 -31.82
N ILE A 100 3.09 -19.34 -31.94
CA ILE A 100 3.42 -20.64 -31.38
C ILE A 100 3.44 -21.65 -32.52
N ASP A 101 4.58 -22.29 -32.75
CA ASP A 101 4.78 -23.28 -33.81
C ASP A 101 3.69 -24.36 -33.78
N GLY A 102 3.01 -24.56 -34.89
CA GLY A 102 1.95 -25.55 -35.03
C GLY A 102 0.58 -25.16 -34.44
N LEU A 103 0.44 -23.96 -33.86
CA LEU A 103 -0.80 -23.42 -33.35
C LEU A 103 -1.14 -22.03 -33.93
N GLY A 104 -0.33 -21.53 -34.86
CA GLY A 104 -0.50 -20.25 -35.54
C GLY A 104 -1.52 -20.34 -36.69
N GLU A 105 -2.10 -19.19 -37.04
CA GLU A 105 -2.82 -19.00 -38.30
C GLU A 105 -1.87 -18.31 -39.30
N GLU A 106 -1.81 -18.83 -40.51
CA GLU A 106 -1.07 -18.20 -41.62
C GLU A 106 -1.96 -17.15 -42.28
N ALA A 107 -1.45 -15.94 -42.37
CA ALA A 107 -2.01 -14.96 -43.29
C ALA A 107 -1.76 -15.43 -44.72
N GLY A 108 -2.62 -15.03 -45.67
CA GLY A 108 -2.57 -15.52 -47.06
C GLY A 108 -1.26 -15.34 -47.84
N ASP A 109 -0.27 -14.68 -47.24
CA ASP A 109 1.08 -14.45 -47.77
C ASP A 109 2.17 -15.31 -47.09
N GLY A 110 1.79 -16.30 -46.28
CA GLY A 110 2.75 -17.12 -45.48
C GLY A 110 3.37 -16.39 -44.29
N LEU A 111 2.81 -15.25 -43.90
CA LEU A 111 3.17 -14.56 -42.66
C LEU A 111 2.40 -15.17 -41.48
N GLU A 112 3.13 -15.54 -40.45
CA GLU A 112 2.54 -16.00 -39.20
C GLU A 112 1.91 -14.83 -38.44
N ILE A 113 0.67 -15.02 -37.99
CA ILE A 113 -0.04 -14.03 -37.17
C ILE A 113 0.10 -14.41 -35.71
N ALA A 114 0.52 -13.46 -34.88
CA ALA A 114 0.52 -13.61 -33.44
C ALA A 114 -0.94 -13.66 -32.92
N LEU A 115 -1.29 -14.72 -32.20
CA LEU A 115 -2.61 -14.91 -31.62
C LEU A 115 -2.59 -14.69 -30.10
N PRO A 116 -3.71 -14.27 -29.50
CA PRO A 116 -3.78 -14.03 -28.06
C PRO A 116 -3.78 -15.35 -27.27
N TYR A 117 -2.76 -15.54 -26.45
CA TYR A 117 -2.62 -16.68 -25.56
C TYR A 117 -2.52 -16.26 -24.10
N VAL A 118 -2.83 -17.19 -23.21
CA VAL A 118 -2.51 -17.13 -21.78
C VAL A 118 -1.54 -18.25 -21.49
N VAL A 119 -0.31 -17.86 -21.11
CA VAL A 119 0.76 -18.79 -20.76
C VAL A 119 1.05 -18.68 -19.28
N THR A 120 1.04 -19.80 -18.58
CA THR A 120 1.44 -19.85 -17.16
C THR A 120 2.79 -20.53 -17.02
N ILE A 121 3.72 -19.84 -16.38
CA ILE A 121 5.11 -20.31 -16.18
C ILE A 121 5.41 -20.30 -14.68
N GLU A 122 6.05 -21.35 -14.20
CA GLU A 122 6.65 -21.35 -12.86
C GLU A 122 8.00 -20.63 -12.93
N ARG A 123 8.23 -19.68 -11.99
CA ARG A 123 9.38 -18.76 -12.02
C ARG A 123 10.72 -19.45 -11.75
N GLY A 124 10.80 -20.33 -10.75
CA GLY A 124 12.07 -20.96 -10.31
C GLY A 124 12.64 -21.87 -11.37
N THR A 125 11.82 -22.76 -11.90
CA THR A 125 12.23 -23.76 -12.92
C THR A 125 12.07 -23.27 -14.36
N ASN A 126 11.40 -22.13 -14.58
CA ASN A 126 10.96 -21.64 -15.89
C ASN A 126 10.10 -22.66 -16.68
N THR A 127 9.40 -23.53 -15.95
CA THR A 127 8.56 -24.57 -16.55
C THR A 127 7.22 -24.02 -16.98
N ILE A 128 6.81 -24.27 -18.21
CA ILE A 128 5.49 -23.90 -18.72
C ILE A 128 4.46 -24.89 -18.16
N LEU A 129 3.51 -24.37 -17.38
CA LEU A 129 2.45 -25.15 -16.76
C LEU A 129 1.21 -25.25 -17.64
N SER A 130 0.92 -24.20 -18.39
CA SER A 130 -0.23 -24.23 -19.33
C SER A 130 -0.06 -23.20 -20.44
N ILE A 131 -0.60 -23.55 -21.61
CA ILE A 131 -0.80 -22.62 -22.73
C ILE A 131 -2.28 -22.72 -23.10
N ARG A 132 -2.98 -21.61 -23.10
CA ARG A 132 -4.42 -21.57 -23.41
C ARG A 132 -4.75 -20.45 -24.40
N ARG A 133 -5.65 -20.72 -25.30
CA ARG A 133 -6.19 -19.72 -26.22
C ARG A 133 -6.98 -18.65 -25.44
N ASN A 134 -6.78 -17.39 -25.79
CA ASN A 134 -7.43 -16.26 -25.14
C ASN A 134 -8.46 -15.56 -26.02
N TRP A 135 -9.14 -16.31 -26.88
CA TRP A 135 -10.25 -15.85 -27.70
C TRP A 135 -11.44 -16.81 -27.64
N ASN A 136 -12.58 -16.41 -28.16
CA ASN A 136 -13.73 -17.28 -28.27
C ASN A 136 -13.54 -18.21 -29.48
N PRO A 137 -13.71 -19.54 -29.35
CA PRO A 137 -13.61 -20.46 -30.50
C PRO A 137 -14.48 -20.13 -31.68
N ASP A 138 -15.63 -19.48 -31.45
CA ASP A 138 -16.60 -19.10 -32.46
C ASP A 138 -16.29 -17.71 -33.09
N ASP A 139 -15.22 -17.06 -32.68
CA ASP A 139 -14.82 -15.71 -33.15
C ASP A 139 -13.83 -15.83 -34.31
N GLU A 140 -14.27 -15.51 -35.51
CA GLU A 140 -13.44 -15.52 -36.74
C GLU A 140 -12.30 -14.49 -36.69
N LEU A 141 -12.42 -13.42 -35.87
CA LEU A 141 -11.42 -12.38 -35.72
C LEU A 141 -10.42 -12.67 -34.62
N THR A 142 -10.56 -13.77 -33.88
CA THR A 142 -9.70 -14.18 -32.78
C THR A 142 -9.42 -13.06 -31.76
N LEU A 143 -10.43 -12.26 -31.44
CA LEU A 143 -10.30 -11.11 -30.57
C LEU A 143 -9.93 -11.52 -29.15
N LYS A 144 -8.96 -10.83 -28.59
CA LYS A 144 -8.45 -11.03 -27.22
C LYS A 144 -9.55 -10.84 -26.18
N ARG A 145 -9.79 -11.86 -25.37
CA ARG A 145 -10.73 -11.78 -24.23
C ARG A 145 -10.18 -10.92 -23.12
N GLN A 146 -11.00 -10.01 -22.60
CA GLN A 146 -10.62 -9.12 -21.51
C GLN A 146 -10.84 -9.79 -20.16
N HIS A 147 -9.76 -10.03 -19.42
CA HIS A 147 -9.79 -10.62 -18.09
C HIS A 147 -9.53 -9.62 -16.97
N PHE A 148 -8.99 -8.47 -17.29
CA PHE A 148 -8.58 -7.46 -16.31
C PHE A 148 -9.42 -6.19 -16.46
N VAL A 149 -9.76 -5.60 -15.32
CA VAL A 149 -10.35 -4.26 -15.25
C VAL A 149 -9.42 -3.41 -14.41
N HIS A 150 -8.99 -2.30 -14.97
CA HIS A 150 -8.04 -1.39 -14.34
C HIS A 150 -8.78 -0.26 -13.64
N TYR A 151 -8.65 -0.18 -12.31
CA TYR A 151 -9.20 0.88 -11.51
C TYR A 151 -8.09 1.83 -11.08
N VAL A 152 -8.21 3.09 -11.49
CA VAL A 152 -7.27 4.16 -11.17
C VAL A 152 -7.99 5.20 -10.35
N TYR A 153 -7.44 5.57 -9.18
CA TYR A 153 -8.04 6.59 -8.32
C TYR A 153 -7.89 7.98 -8.95
N VAL A 154 -6.66 8.35 -9.30
CA VAL A 154 -6.38 9.55 -10.10
C VAL A 154 -5.41 9.15 -11.22
N PRO A 155 -5.73 9.43 -12.50
CA PRO A 155 -4.83 9.14 -13.61
C PRO A 155 -3.47 9.82 -13.43
N GLY A 156 -2.38 9.07 -13.61
CA GLY A 156 -1.01 9.57 -13.68
C GLY A 156 -0.52 9.72 -15.11
N PHE A 157 0.79 9.87 -15.28
CA PHE A 157 1.42 9.98 -16.62
C PHE A 157 1.74 8.62 -17.26
N GLY A 158 1.38 7.51 -16.65
CA GLY A 158 1.63 6.15 -17.13
C GLY A 158 0.53 5.20 -16.71
N PHE A 159 0.83 3.91 -16.76
CA PHE A 159 -0.10 2.86 -16.40
C PHE A 159 -0.58 2.97 -14.94
N TYR A 160 0.34 3.23 -14.01
CA TYR A 160 0.02 3.35 -12.59
C TYR A 160 -0.49 4.75 -12.27
N GLY A 161 -1.68 4.83 -11.70
CA GLY A 161 -2.25 6.08 -11.24
C GLY A 161 -1.66 6.57 -9.91
N LEU A 162 -2.10 7.75 -9.50
CA LEU A 162 -1.76 8.33 -8.21
C LEU A 162 -2.77 7.84 -7.16
N GLY A 163 -2.27 7.33 -6.04
CA GLY A 163 -3.08 6.97 -4.89
C GLY A 163 -3.31 8.16 -3.96
N LEU A 164 -4.21 7.99 -2.99
CA LEU A 164 -4.55 9.00 -2.00
C LEU A 164 -3.33 9.55 -1.26
N ILE A 165 -2.37 8.70 -0.93
CA ILE A 165 -1.15 9.09 -0.22
C ILE A 165 -0.30 10.10 -1.00
N HIS A 166 -0.31 10.04 -2.34
CA HIS A 166 0.40 11.01 -3.17
C HIS A 166 -0.24 12.40 -3.09
N ILE A 167 -1.55 12.45 -2.89
CA ILE A 167 -2.33 13.69 -2.85
C ILE A 167 -2.24 14.32 -1.47
N ILE A 168 -2.48 13.57 -0.41
CA ILE A 168 -2.58 14.10 0.96
C ILE A 168 -1.32 13.91 1.80
N GLY A 169 -0.32 13.17 1.32
CA GLY A 169 0.90 12.83 2.09
C GLY A 169 1.64 14.08 2.59
N GLY A 170 1.72 15.13 1.79
CA GLY A 170 2.30 16.42 2.19
C GLY A 170 1.56 17.06 3.37
N TYR A 171 0.24 17.04 3.35
CA TYR A 171 -0.62 17.56 4.44
C TYR A 171 -0.47 16.72 5.70
N ALA A 172 -0.44 15.39 5.58
CA ALA A 172 -0.24 14.48 6.71
C ALA A 172 1.12 14.70 7.38
N LYS A 173 2.19 14.87 6.59
CA LYS A 173 3.53 15.18 7.09
C LYS A 173 3.58 16.53 7.80
N ALA A 174 2.98 17.57 7.22
CA ALA A 174 2.90 18.90 7.82
C ALA A 174 2.08 18.86 9.12
N GLY A 175 0.93 18.20 9.13
CA GLY A 175 0.09 18.04 10.33
C GLY A 175 0.84 17.32 11.45
N THR A 176 1.54 16.23 11.15
CA THR A 176 2.36 15.51 12.15
C THR A 176 3.45 16.39 12.74
N SER A 177 4.12 17.21 11.90
CA SER A 177 5.14 18.15 12.37
C SER A 177 4.57 19.22 13.30
N LEU A 178 3.39 19.77 12.97
CA LEU A 178 2.72 20.77 13.80
C LEU A 178 2.25 20.18 15.14
N ILE A 179 1.72 18.97 15.15
CA ILE A 179 1.34 18.29 16.38
C ILE A 179 2.55 18.09 17.29
N ARG A 180 3.66 17.63 16.75
CA ARG A 180 4.91 17.49 17.53
C ARG A 180 5.35 18.81 18.16
N GLN A 181 5.36 19.90 17.37
CA GLN A 181 5.73 21.23 17.89
C GLN A 181 4.76 21.72 19.00
N LEU A 182 3.46 21.47 18.86
CA LEU A 182 2.47 21.82 19.88
C LEU A 182 2.64 21.01 21.17
N VAL A 183 2.91 19.70 21.04
CA VAL A 183 3.17 18.80 22.17
C VAL A 183 4.47 19.22 22.88
N ASP A 184 5.55 19.47 22.14
CA ASP A 184 6.82 19.90 22.69
C ASP A 184 6.69 21.23 23.44
N ALA A 185 6.02 22.23 22.82
CA ALA A 185 5.76 23.52 23.46
C ALA A 185 4.91 23.36 24.73
N GLY A 186 3.87 22.52 24.71
CA GLY A 186 3.06 22.21 25.88
C GLY A 186 3.83 21.53 26.99
N THR A 187 4.71 20.59 26.64
CA THR A 187 5.56 19.88 27.60
C THR A 187 6.54 20.84 28.27
N LEU A 188 7.22 21.69 27.49
CA LEU A 188 8.16 22.69 28.02
C LEU A 188 7.47 23.77 28.85
N SER A 189 6.25 24.15 28.48
CA SER A 189 5.47 25.12 29.24
C SER A 189 4.98 24.55 30.57
N ASN A 190 4.56 23.28 30.60
CA ASN A 190 4.08 22.61 31.82
C ASN A 190 5.19 22.14 32.76
N LEU A 191 6.37 21.83 32.21
CA LEU A 191 7.55 21.39 32.96
C LEU A 191 8.71 22.35 32.69
N PRO A 192 8.62 23.61 33.15
CA PRO A 192 9.63 24.60 32.82
C PRO A 192 10.96 24.27 33.52
N GLY A 193 12.02 24.19 32.72
CA GLY A 193 13.38 24.15 33.25
C GLY A 193 13.85 25.55 33.69
N GLY A 194 14.93 25.60 34.44
CA GLY A 194 15.53 26.86 34.91
C GLY A 194 17.04 26.77 35.04
N LEU A 195 17.67 27.92 35.20
CA LEU A 195 19.08 28.03 35.54
C LEU A 195 19.18 28.32 37.04
N LYS A 196 20.09 27.59 37.74
CA LYS A 196 20.41 27.86 39.13
C LYS A 196 21.87 28.35 39.27
N SER A 197 22.09 29.26 40.20
CA SER A 197 23.44 29.73 40.54
C SER A 197 24.29 28.56 41.07
N ARG A 198 25.58 28.52 40.72
CA ARG A 198 26.47 27.42 41.07
C ARG A 198 26.64 27.19 42.59
N GLY A 199 26.35 28.15 43.44
CA GLY A 199 26.44 28.02 44.90
C GLY A 199 25.12 27.58 45.56
N LEU A 200 24.04 27.52 44.85
CA LEU A 200 22.72 27.12 45.36
C LEU A 200 22.67 25.62 45.62
N ARG A 201 22.50 25.21 46.88
CA ARG A 201 22.31 23.81 47.24
C ARG A 201 20.86 23.56 47.62
N VAL A 202 20.22 22.58 46.96
CA VAL A 202 18.89 22.13 47.30
C VAL A 202 19.00 20.74 47.91
N LYS A 203 18.48 20.53 49.10
CA LYS A 203 18.49 19.22 49.75
C LYS A 203 17.63 18.26 48.96
N GLY A 204 18.20 17.13 48.52
CA GLY A 204 17.50 16.16 47.66
C GLY A 204 17.41 16.57 46.19
N ASP A 205 18.40 17.26 45.64
CA ASP A 205 18.49 17.74 44.24
C ASP A 205 18.39 16.61 43.18
N ASP A 206 18.70 15.36 43.57
CA ASP A 206 18.69 14.20 42.71
C ASP A 206 17.31 13.57 42.53
N THR A 207 16.29 14.05 43.25
CA THR A 207 14.92 13.50 43.19
C THR A 207 13.93 14.56 42.77
N PRO A 208 12.90 14.21 41.95
CA PRO A 208 11.82 15.11 41.59
C PRO A 208 11.07 15.63 42.85
N ILE A 209 10.63 16.88 42.85
CA ILE A 209 9.79 17.45 43.91
C ILE A 209 8.40 16.93 43.74
N GLY A 210 7.83 16.30 44.78
CA GLY A 210 6.46 15.83 44.80
C GLY A 210 5.44 16.96 44.95
N PRO A 211 4.17 16.76 44.58
CA PRO A 211 3.11 17.74 44.80
C PRO A 211 2.95 18.07 46.30
N GLY A 212 3.06 19.35 46.67
CA GLY A 212 2.95 19.81 48.06
C GLY A 212 4.21 19.66 48.89
N GLU A 213 5.34 19.26 48.33
CA GLU A 213 6.65 19.13 49.02
C GLU A 213 7.38 20.48 49.06
N PHE A 214 7.92 20.81 50.23
CA PHE A 214 8.81 21.96 50.41
C PHE A 214 10.21 21.42 50.70
N ARG A 215 11.24 22.02 50.08
CA ARG A 215 12.65 21.65 50.27
C ARG A 215 13.47 22.80 50.81
N ASP A 216 14.37 22.45 51.72
CA ASP A 216 15.34 23.39 52.24
C ASP A 216 16.37 23.77 51.18
N VAL A 217 16.68 25.06 51.09
CA VAL A 217 17.62 25.60 50.09
C VAL A 217 18.61 26.48 50.78
N ASP A 218 19.92 26.17 50.63
CA ASP A 218 21.01 27.01 51.08
C ASP A 218 21.36 28.05 50.00
N VAL A 219 21.17 29.31 50.28
CA VAL A 219 21.44 30.42 49.37
C VAL A 219 22.76 31.08 49.74
N PRO A 220 23.74 31.14 48.80
CA PRO A 220 25.07 31.71 49.11
C PRO A 220 25.07 33.23 49.35
N SER A 221 24.18 33.98 48.72
CA SER A 221 23.94 35.39 48.94
C SER A 221 22.65 35.86 48.26
N GLY A 222 21.94 36.84 48.80
CA GLY A 222 20.69 37.41 48.24
C GLY A 222 19.45 36.56 48.50
N SER A 223 18.45 36.71 47.69
CA SER A 223 17.22 35.97 47.78
C SER A 223 17.26 34.72 46.90
N ILE A 224 16.42 33.72 47.18
CA ILE A 224 16.27 32.50 46.33
C ILE A 224 15.93 32.93 44.90
N ARG A 225 15.10 33.96 44.74
CA ARG A 225 14.65 34.46 43.43
C ARG A 225 15.80 35.00 42.58
N ASP A 226 16.86 35.52 43.17
CA ASP A 226 18.04 36.06 42.46
C ASP A 226 18.96 34.95 42.00
N ASN A 227 18.86 33.76 42.60
CA ASN A 227 19.69 32.60 42.32
C ASN A 227 19.05 31.54 41.42
N ILE A 228 17.76 31.69 41.07
CA ILE A 228 17.01 30.80 40.18
C ILE A 228 16.40 31.65 39.09
N LEU A 229 16.74 31.35 37.84
CA LEU A 229 16.13 31.97 36.65
C LEU A 229 15.31 30.90 35.91
N PRO A 230 13.97 30.92 35.99
CA PRO A 230 13.18 30.06 35.14
C PRO A 230 13.32 30.48 33.68
N LEU A 231 13.49 29.51 32.77
CA LEU A 231 13.58 29.80 31.36
C LEU A 231 12.18 30.19 30.85
N PRO A 232 12.06 31.29 30.06
CA PRO A 232 10.78 31.79 29.59
C PRO A 232 10.30 30.93 28.41
N TYR A 233 9.70 29.79 28.70
CA TYR A 233 9.03 28.98 27.67
C TYR A 233 7.70 29.64 27.30
N LYS A 234 7.47 29.72 25.99
CA LYS A 234 6.18 30.23 25.47
C LYS A 234 5.13 29.13 25.51
N GLU A 235 3.92 29.51 25.79
CA GLU A 235 2.76 28.64 25.66
C GLU A 235 2.59 28.14 24.20
N PRO A 236 1.92 26.98 23.99
CA PRO A 236 1.62 26.49 22.66
C PRO A 236 0.91 27.57 21.82
N SER A 237 1.41 27.81 20.61
CA SER A 237 0.92 28.88 19.75
C SER A 237 -0.50 28.57 19.22
N GLN A 238 -1.46 29.44 19.48
CA GLN A 238 -2.80 29.36 18.89
C GLN A 238 -2.76 29.46 17.36
N THR A 239 -1.78 30.16 16.80
CA THR A 239 -1.58 30.24 15.35
C THR A 239 -1.21 28.89 14.76
N LEU A 240 -0.35 28.10 15.44
CA LEU A 240 -0.01 26.75 15.01
C LEU A 240 -1.23 25.81 15.09
N LEU A 241 -2.05 25.96 16.12
CA LEU A 241 -3.31 25.20 16.25
C LEU A 241 -4.29 25.55 15.12
N ALA A 242 -4.46 26.84 14.82
CA ALA A 242 -5.30 27.29 13.71
C ALA A 242 -4.78 26.78 12.35
N LEU A 243 -3.47 26.78 12.15
CA LEU A 243 -2.84 26.23 10.95
C LEU A 243 -3.05 24.72 10.85
N LEU A 244 -2.94 23.97 11.95
CA LEU A 244 -3.22 22.53 12.01
C LEU A 244 -4.66 22.23 11.58
N ASN A 245 -5.63 22.99 12.11
CA ASN A 245 -7.03 22.82 11.75
C ASN A 245 -7.26 23.07 10.26
N LYS A 246 -6.63 24.12 9.71
CA LYS A 246 -6.74 24.43 8.28
C LYS A 246 -6.12 23.36 7.40
N ILE A 247 -4.93 22.84 7.75
CA ILE A 247 -4.27 21.75 7.03
C ILE A 247 -5.12 20.48 7.06
N THR A 248 -5.74 20.18 8.19
CA THR A 248 -6.65 19.04 8.33
C THR A 248 -7.89 19.18 7.45
N GLU A 249 -8.49 20.38 7.41
CA GLU A 249 -9.65 20.66 6.56
C GLU A 249 -9.33 20.54 5.08
N GLU A 250 -8.22 21.13 4.64
CA GLU A 250 -7.79 21.05 3.24
C GLU A 250 -7.40 19.60 2.85
N GLY A 251 -6.75 18.87 3.76
CA GLY A 251 -6.44 17.45 3.55
C GLY A 251 -7.70 16.60 3.37
N ARG A 252 -8.76 16.85 4.17
CA ARG A 252 -10.05 16.18 4.02
C ARG A 252 -10.72 16.52 2.69
N ARG A 253 -10.70 17.77 2.28
CA ARG A 253 -11.25 18.22 0.97
C ARG A 253 -10.55 17.52 -0.19
N LEU A 254 -9.21 17.50 -0.18
CA LEU A 254 -8.42 16.85 -1.24
C LEU A 254 -8.61 15.33 -1.25
N GLY A 255 -8.78 14.71 -0.08
CA GLY A 255 -9.06 13.28 0.03
C GLY A 255 -10.49 12.90 -0.39
N ALA A 256 -11.33 13.87 -0.75
CA ALA A 256 -12.76 13.68 -1.03
C ALA A 256 -13.49 12.91 0.10
N ILE A 257 -12.98 13.02 1.33
CA ILE A 257 -13.61 12.47 2.51
C ILE A 257 -14.69 13.49 2.92
N SER A 258 -15.90 13.29 2.41
CA SER A 258 -17.05 14.01 2.95
C SER A 258 -17.39 13.42 4.33
N ASP A 259 -17.63 14.28 5.32
CA ASP A 259 -18.28 13.87 6.56
C ASP A 259 -19.73 13.48 6.21
N MET A 260 -19.90 12.25 5.73
CA MET A 260 -21.23 11.64 5.69
C MET A 260 -21.61 11.37 7.14
N ASN A 261 -22.26 12.32 7.76
CA ASN A 261 -22.96 12.08 9.01
C ASN A 261 -24.02 11.03 8.73
N ILE A 262 -23.78 9.81 9.17
CA ILE A 262 -24.73 8.69 9.07
C ILE A 262 -26.07 9.06 9.76
N SER A 263 -26.06 10.04 10.67
CA SER A 263 -27.26 10.62 11.29
C SER A 263 -28.17 11.38 10.31
N ASP A 264 -27.67 11.86 9.17
CA ASP A 264 -28.47 12.57 8.17
C ASP A 264 -29.08 11.62 7.12
N MET A 265 -28.76 10.34 7.15
CA MET A 265 -29.52 9.33 6.45
C MET A 265 -30.82 9.11 7.20
N SER A 266 -31.85 9.90 6.85
CA SER A 266 -33.17 9.79 7.44
C SER A 266 -33.67 8.34 7.30
N ALA A 267 -34.19 7.80 8.41
CA ALA A 267 -34.83 6.48 8.46
C ALA A 267 -36.05 6.34 7.51
N ASN A 268 -36.37 7.40 6.76
CA ASN A 268 -37.47 7.50 5.83
C ASN A 268 -37.05 7.56 4.34
N ALA A 269 -35.86 7.07 4.00
CA ALA A 269 -35.57 6.84 2.57
C ALA A 269 -36.57 5.79 2.04
N PRO A 270 -37.44 6.12 1.04
CA PRO A 270 -38.34 5.14 0.50
C PRO A 270 -37.54 4.00 -0.09
N VAL A 271 -37.80 2.79 0.40
CA VAL A 271 -37.28 1.56 -0.22
C VAL A 271 -37.85 1.54 -1.62
N GLY A 272 -36.99 1.79 -2.62
CA GLY A 272 -37.38 1.71 -4.01
C GLY A 272 -37.87 0.31 -4.28
N THR A 273 -39.16 0.19 -4.48
CA THR A 273 -39.77 -0.99 -5.12
C THR A 273 -39.29 -1.08 -6.56
N THR A 274 -38.45 -2.05 -6.82
CA THR A 274 -38.22 -2.58 -8.16
C THR A 274 -39.36 -3.48 -8.56
#